data_477252147b57db81d0bd81ce0dc6c80c
#
_entry.id   477252147b57db81d0bd81ce0dc6c80c
#
_cell.length_a   1.000
_cell.length_b   1.000
_cell.length_c   1.000
_cell.angle_alpha   90.00
_cell.angle_beta   90.00
_cell.angle_gamma   90.00
#
_symmetry.space_group_name_H-M   'P 1'
#
loop_
_entity.id
_entity.type
_entity.pdbx_description
1 polymer ?
#
loop_
_entity_poly.entity_id
_entity_poly.type
_entity_poly.pdbx_seq_one_letter_code
_entity_poly.pdbx_strand_id
1 'polypeptide(L)'
;IEKNTINSGALIHVEHEQLIDHLKNEDTNQVISLIGVLEHVEDPVKLLTELKNIGFKNFFISVPLFGFSTHFEAMNENYYHRQLAPDHSYLYTEDALLWLQEKIGLSRLSEWYFGQDMHDISRFLLSQGTGFNIQATLEMFEKMQLVIDESKFSSEIHLIWEC
;
A
#
# COMPACT_ATOMS: atom_id res chain seq x y z
N ILE A 1 -6.69 -9.88 -38.41
CA ILE A 1 -6.41 -10.09 -37.00
C ILE A 1 -5.49 -8.93 -36.63
N GLU A 2 -6.08 -7.81 -36.23
CA GLU A 2 -5.33 -6.72 -35.66
C GLU A 2 -4.63 -7.29 -34.42
N LYS A 3 -3.32 -7.26 -34.44
CA LYS A 3 -2.53 -7.41 -33.23
C LYS A 3 -2.92 -6.26 -32.33
N ASN A 4 -3.78 -6.52 -31.34
CA ASN A 4 -3.76 -5.78 -30.11
C ASN A 4 -2.34 -5.96 -29.54
N THR A 5 -1.46 -5.11 -29.97
CA THR A 5 -0.26 -4.80 -29.23
C THR A 5 -0.81 -4.21 -27.93
N ILE A 6 -0.98 -5.05 -26.91
CA ILE A 6 -0.81 -4.57 -25.55
C ILE A 6 0.54 -3.87 -25.67
N ASN A 7 0.53 -2.57 -25.71
CA ASN A 7 1.72 -1.78 -25.47
C ASN A 7 2.22 -2.33 -24.15
N SER A 8 3.20 -3.20 -24.20
CA SER A 8 3.97 -3.62 -23.05
C SER A 8 4.52 -2.31 -22.54
N GLY A 9 3.82 -1.75 -21.52
CA GLY A 9 3.86 -0.36 -21.19
C GLY A 9 5.30 0.10 -21.15
N ALA A 10 5.64 1.00 -22.03
CA ALA A 10 6.91 1.67 -21.94
C ALA A 10 6.91 2.29 -20.54
N LEU A 11 7.81 1.83 -19.68
CA LEU A 11 8.02 2.48 -18.41
C LEU A 11 8.43 3.91 -18.72
N ILE A 12 7.54 4.84 -18.44
CA ILE A 12 7.78 6.27 -18.65
C ILE A 12 8.19 6.84 -17.31
N HIS A 13 9.39 7.37 -17.24
CA HIS A 13 9.79 8.16 -16.09
C HIS A 13 9.19 9.55 -16.23
N VAL A 14 8.39 9.97 -15.25
CA VAL A 14 7.77 11.29 -15.19
C VAL A 14 8.13 11.90 -13.83
N GLU A 15 8.70 13.10 -13.86
CA GLU A 15 8.94 13.86 -12.63
C GLU A 15 7.61 14.21 -11.95
N HIS A 16 7.60 14.25 -10.63
CA HIS A 16 6.38 14.44 -9.84
C HIS A 16 5.59 15.70 -10.26
N GLU A 17 6.30 16.80 -10.55
CA GLU A 17 5.69 18.05 -10.98
C GLU A 17 5.03 17.98 -12.36
N GLN A 18 5.40 17.00 -13.17
CA GLN A 18 4.87 16.79 -14.53
C GLN A 18 3.80 15.70 -14.60
N LEU A 19 3.61 14.94 -13.51
CA LEU A 19 2.71 13.79 -13.47
C LEU A 19 1.28 14.19 -13.87
N ILE A 20 0.75 15.24 -13.28
CA ILE A 20 -0.61 15.72 -13.52
C ILE A 20 -0.80 16.17 -14.98
N ASP A 21 0.18 16.88 -15.54
CA ASP A 21 0.11 17.33 -16.94
C ASP A 21 0.20 16.15 -17.91
N HIS A 22 0.98 15.14 -17.59
CA HIS A 22 1.05 13.90 -18.37
C HIS A 22 -0.30 13.18 -18.38
N LEU A 23 -0.91 13.01 -17.20
CA LEU A 23 -2.16 12.28 -17.04
C LEU A 23 -3.39 12.98 -17.62
N LYS A 24 -3.35 14.29 -17.89
CA LYS A 24 -4.46 15.02 -18.57
C LYS A 24 -4.78 14.48 -19.96
N ASN A 25 -3.85 13.79 -20.60
CA ASN A 25 -4.01 13.25 -21.95
C ASN A 25 -4.39 11.75 -21.94
N GLU A 26 -4.50 11.15 -20.76
CA GLU A 26 -4.84 9.73 -20.62
C GLU A 26 -6.35 9.50 -20.60
N ASP A 27 -6.77 8.26 -20.88
CA ASP A 27 -8.18 7.86 -20.80
C ASP A 27 -8.63 7.76 -19.33
N THR A 28 -9.41 8.72 -18.88
CA THR A 28 -9.90 8.82 -17.50
C THR A 28 -11.01 7.80 -17.15
N ASN A 29 -11.51 7.02 -18.11
CA ASN A 29 -12.41 5.89 -17.85
C ASN A 29 -11.67 4.65 -17.32
N GLN A 30 -10.35 4.66 -17.36
CA GLN A 30 -9.52 3.59 -16.80
C GLN A 30 -9.40 3.75 -15.28
N VAL A 31 -8.96 2.66 -14.63
CA VAL A 31 -8.58 2.70 -13.21
C VAL A 31 -7.16 3.27 -13.11
N ILE A 32 -6.98 4.28 -12.28
CA ILE A 32 -5.63 4.73 -11.92
C ILE A 32 -5.13 3.92 -10.73
N SER A 33 -3.94 3.34 -10.85
CA SER A 33 -3.31 2.56 -9.78
C SER A 33 -2.22 3.37 -9.09
N LEU A 34 -2.34 3.51 -7.77
CA LEU A 34 -1.39 4.17 -6.89
C LEU A 34 -0.85 3.13 -5.91
N ILE A 35 0.19 2.41 -6.33
CA ILE A 35 0.80 1.31 -5.56
C ILE A 35 2.14 1.81 -5.00
N GLY A 36 2.26 1.91 -3.68
CA GLY A 36 3.47 2.45 -3.06
C GLY A 36 3.71 3.91 -3.47
N VAL A 37 2.67 4.74 -3.48
CA VAL A 37 2.75 6.14 -3.92
C VAL A 37 2.35 7.11 -2.81
N LEU A 38 1.19 6.89 -2.19
CA LEU A 38 0.61 7.88 -1.28
C LEU A 38 1.42 8.09 -0.01
N GLU A 39 2.18 7.10 0.42
CA GLU A 39 3.10 7.18 1.55
C GLU A 39 4.33 8.05 1.29
N HIS A 40 4.66 8.30 0.02
CA HIS A 40 5.84 9.07 -0.37
C HIS A 40 5.51 10.51 -0.81
N VAL A 41 4.24 10.82 -1.09
CA VAL A 41 3.87 12.17 -1.57
C VAL A 41 3.71 13.14 -0.41
N GLU A 42 4.08 14.39 -0.62
CA GLU A 42 3.98 15.44 0.41
C GLU A 42 2.53 15.76 0.79
N ASP A 43 1.62 15.75 -0.18
CA ASP A 43 0.20 16.07 0.01
C ASP A 43 -0.69 15.08 -0.76
N PRO A 44 -1.08 13.96 -0.13
CA PRO A 44 -1.95 12.96 -0.76
C PRO A 44 -3.36 13.49 -1.05
N VAL A 45 -3.88 14.45 -0.27
CA VAL A 45 -5.18 15.08 -0.54
C VAL A 45 -5.13 15.86 -1.84
N LYS A 46 -4.09 16.65 -2.03
CA LYS A 46 -3.88 17.43 -3.25
C LYS A 46 -3.77 16.50 -4.47
N LEU A 47 -2.90 15.50 -4.42
CA LEU A 47 -2.71 14.55 -5.52
C LEU A 47 -4.03 13.90 -5.93
N LEU A 48 -4.76 13.29 -5.00
CA LEU A 48 -6.02 12.61 -5.30
C LEU A 48 -7.10 13.57 -5.79
N THR A 49 -7.14 14.80 -5.27
CA THR A 49 -8.06 15.84 -5.74
C THR A 49 -7.75 16.25 -7.17
N GLU A 50 -6.49 16.42 -7.53
CA GLU A 50 -6.05 16.75 -8.88
C GLU A 50 -6.38 15.63 -9.86
N LEU A 51 -6.13 14.37 -9.50
CA LEU A 51 -6.51 13.20 -10.32
C LEU A 51 -8.02 13.13 -10.56
N LYS A 52 -8.83 13.36 -9.53
CA LYS A 52 -10.29 13.45 -9.64
C LYS A 52 -10.71 14.60 -10.57
N ASN A 53 -10.07 15.77 -10.46
CA ASN A 53 -10.37 16.93 -11.29
C ASN A 53 -10.01 16.74 -12.77
N ILE A 54 -8.99 15.93 -13.08
CA ILE A 54 -8.68 15.49 -14.46
C ILE A 54 -9.83 14.65 -15.03
N GLY A 55 -10.54 13.90 -14.19
CA GLY A 55 -11.69 13.09 -14.57
C GLY A 55 -11.58 11.59 -14.24
N PHE A 56 -10.51 11.17 -13.56
CA PHE A 56 -10.41 9.79 -13.07
C PHE A 56 -11.51 9.53 -12.04
N LYS A 57 -12.20 8.39 -12.21
CA LYS A 57 -13.34 8.02 -11.36
C LYS A 57 -13.03 6.81 -10.47
N ASN A 58 -12.10 5.97 -10.90
CA ASN A 58 -11.77 4.72 -10.24
C ASN A 58 -10.30 4.70 -9.83
N PHE A 59 -10.04 4.41 -8.58
CA PHE A 59 -8.72 4.42 -7.98
C PHE A 59 -8.44 3.05 -7.36
N PHE A 60 -7.34 2.43 -7.75
CA PHE A 60 -6.75 1.33 -7.01
C PHE A 60 -5.60 1.87 -6.16
N ILE A 61 -5.67 1.69 -4.86
CA ILE A 61 -4.70 2.22 -3.91
C ILE A 61 -4.10 1.07 -3.13
N SER A 62 -2.78 1.07 -3.02
CA SER A 62 -2.04 0.15 -2.15
C SER A 62 -1.10 0.98 -1.29
N VAL A 63 -1.27 0.90 0.02
CA VAL A 63 -0.48 1.67 0.99
C VAL A 63 -0.11 0.82 2.21
N PRO A 64 1.00 1.17 2.88
CA PRO A 64 1.34 0.59 4.16
C PRO A 64 0.38 1.05 5.26
N LEU A 65 0.11 0.13 6.19
CA LEU A 65 -0.68 0.40 7.39
C LEU A 65 0.19 0.30 8.65
N PHE A 66 -0.23 1.03 9.66
CA PHE A 66 0.24 0.81 11.02
C PHE A 66 -0.35 -0.51 11.55
N GLY A 67 0.26 -1.61 11.11
CA GLY A 67 -0.15 -2.97 11.40
C GLY A 67 0.59 -3.61 12.56
N PHE A 68 0.44 -4.93 12.67
CA PHE A 68 0.99 -5.69 13.78
C PHE A 68 2.52 -5.62 13.87
N SER A 69 3.22 -5.83 12.74
CA SER A 69 4.69 -5.80 12.71
C SER A 69 5.28 -4.42 12.98
N THR A 70 4.54 -3.34 12.69
CA THR A 70 5.00 -1.96 12.92
C THR A 70 5.31 -1.69 14.39
N HIS A 71 4.61 -2.35 15.32
CA HIS A 71 4.91 -2.25 16.74
C HIS A 71 6.32 -2.77 17.07
N PHE A 72 6.78 -3.82 16.38
CA PHE A 72 8.12 -4.37 16.56
C PHE A 72 9.18 -3.45 15.94
N GLU A 73 8.88 -2.87 14.78
CA GLU A 73 9.75 -1.86 14.16
C GLU A 73 9.97 -0.67 15.09
N ALA A 74 8.90 -0.18 15.73
CA ALA A 74 8.98 0.96 16.63
C ALA A 74 9.71 0.67 17.96
N MET A 75 9.72 -0.59 18.41
CA MET A 75 10.31 -0.98 19.69
C MET A 75 11.75 -1.49 19.60
N ASN A 76 12.20 -1.89 18.42
CA ASN A 76 13.49 -2.56 18.28
C ASN A 76 14.26 -2.09 17.03
N GLU A 77 15.32 -1.34 17.23
CA GLU A 77 16.18 -0.81 16.17
C GLU A 77 16.87 -1.88 15.30
N ASN A 78 16.97 -3.13 15.79
CA ASN A 78 17.49 -4.26 15.02
C ASN A 78 16.42 -4.98 14.21
N TYR A 79 15.15 -4.57 14.33
CA TYR A 79 14.09 -5.09 13.50
C TYR A 79 14.17 -4.46 12.10
N TYR A 80 13.81 -5.20 11.06
CA TYR A 80 13.81 -4.65 9.71
C TYR A 80 12.71 -3.60 9.57
N HIS A 81 13.12 -2.34 9.33
CA HIS A 81 12.20 -1.22 9.14
C HIS A 81 11.67 -1.24 7.70
N ARG A 82 10.47 -1.77 7.54
CA ARG A 82 9.75 -1.79 6.26
C ARG A 82 8.68 -0.69 6.21
N GLN A 83 7.89 -0.57 7.26
CA GLN A 83 6.81 0.40 7.33
C GLN A 83 7.31 1.77 7.83
N LEU A 84 8.26 1.75 8.78
CA LEU A 84 8.91 2.97 9.27
C LEU A 84 10.18 3.32 8.46
N ALA A 85 10.17 3.02 7.16
CA ALA A 85 11.27 3.35 6.26
C ALA A 85 11.46 4.88 6.19
N PRO A 86 12.70 5.38 6.07
CA PRO A 86 12.99 6.82 6.11
C PRO A 86 12.37 7.63 4.96
N ASP A 87 11.99 6.99 3.88
CA ASP A 87 11.37 7.57 2.69
C ASP A 87 9.82 7.57 2.75
N HIS A 88 9.22 6.96 3.78
CA HIS A 88 7.79 7.05 4.05
C HIS A 88 7.48 8.35 4.79
N SER A 89 6.80 9.28 4.12
CA SER A 89 6.27 10.51 4.75
C SER A 89 5.04 10.23 5.60
N TYR A 90 4.31 9.18 5.27
CA TYR A 90 3.09 8.75 5.95
C TYR A 90 3.07 7.26 6.22
N LEU A 91 2.49 6.91 7.35
CA LEU A 91 2.06 5.56 7.66
C LEU A 91 0.57 5.64 8.01
N TYR A 92 -0.25 4.96 7.23
CA TYR A 92 -1.69 5.09 7.33
C TYR A 92 -2.28 4.22 8.45
N THR A 93 -3.37 4.72 9.02
CA THR A 93 -4.31 3.92 9.82
C THR A 93 -5.63 3.82 9.06
N GLU A 94 -6.51 2.92 9.46
CA GLU A 94 -7.86 2.83 8.86
C GLU A 94 -8.62 4.16 8.98
N ASP A 95 -8.55 4.80 10.15
CA ASP A 95 -9.21 6.10 10.37
C ASP A 95 -8.63 7.20 9.46
N ALA A 96 -7.31 7.19 9.22
CA ALA A 96 -6.68 8.13 8.30
C ALA A 96 -7.14 7.92 6.86
N LEU A 97 -7.30 6.66 6.43
CA LEU A 97 -7.82 6.33 5.10
C LEU A 97 -9.29 6.70 4.94
N LEU A 98 -10.11 6.46 5.96
CA LEU A 98 -11.51 6.90 5.98
C LEU A 98 -11.61 8.43 5.90
N TRP A 99 -10.83 9.14 6.69
CA TRP A 99 -10.78 10.59 6.65
C TRP A 99 -10.34 11.10 5.26
N LEU A 100 -9.31 10.51 4.67
CA LEU A 100 -8.80 10.88 3.35
C LEU A 100 -9.88 10.68 2.27
N GLN A 101 -10.55 9.54 2.30
CA GLN A 101 -11.66 9.20 1.42
C GLN A 101 -12.80 10.21 1.51
N GLU A 102 -13.27 10.52 2.72
CA GLU A 102 -14.34 11.49 2.98
C GLU A 102 -13.92 12.90 2.55
N LYS A 103 -12.70 13.29 2.85
CA LYS A 103 -12.16 14.61 2.50
C LYS A 103 -12.18 14.88 1.00
N ILE A 104 -11.94 13.85 0.19
CA ILE A 104 -11.90 13.95 -1.28
C ILE A 104 -13.29 13.69 -1.88
N GLY A 105 -14.20 13.12 -1.10
CA GLY A 105 -15.54 12.72 -1.56
C GLY A 105 -15.46 11.51 -2.49
N LEU A 106 -14.76 10.48 -2.05
CA LEU A 106 -14.70 9.17 -2.69
C LEU A 106 -15.52 8.15 -1.88
N SER A 107 -15.93 7.08 -2.53
CA SER A 107 -16.63 5.95 -1.92
C SER A 107 -15.74 4.70 -2.00
N ARG A 108 -15.67 3.93 -0.92
CA ARG A 108 -14.95 2.65 -0.91
C ARG A 108 -15.82 1.55 -1.47
N LEU A 109 -15.37 0.93 -2.58
CA LEU A 109 -16.04 -0.20 -3.21
C LEU A 109 -15.56 -1.54 -2.66
N SER A 110 -14.26 -1.65 -2.39
CA SER A 110 -13.65 -2.88 -1.92
C SER A 110 -12.38 -2.60 -1.12
N GLU A 111 -12.06 -3.53 -0.23
CA GLU A 111 -10.85 -3.51 0.56
C GLU A 111 -10.27 -4.91 0.69
N TRP A 112 -8.96 -5.01 0.78
CA TRP A 112 -8.26 -6.25 1.03
C TRP A 112 -7.05 -5.98 1.92
N TYR A 113 -7.09 -6.53 3.12
CA TYR A 113 -5.98 -6.47 4.08
C TYR A 113 -5.05 -7.65 3.84
N PHE A 114 -3.75 -7.36 3.85
CA PHE A 114 -2.71 -8.36 3.72
C PHE A 114 -1.41 -7.80 4.28
N GLY A 115 -0.42 -8.66 4.46
CA GLY A 115 0.87 -8.18 4.93
C GLY A 115 1.90 -9.29 4.99
N GLN A 116 3.07 -8.91 5.42
CA GLN A 116 4.18 -9.82 5.71
C GLN A 116 4.58 -9.78 7.19
N ASP A 117 3.65 -9.37 8.05
CA ASP A 117 3.90 -9.14 9.47
C ASP A 117 4.57 -10.33 10.14
N MET A 118 4.00 -11.53 9.96
CA MET A 118 4.53 -12.74 10.55
C MET A 118 5.81 -13.23 9.86
N HIS A 119 5.99 -12.92 8.59
CA HIS A 119 7.23 -13.19 7.88
C HIS A 119 8.38 -12.34 8.43
N ASP A 120 8.15 -11.06 8.61
CA ASP A 120 9.15 -10.12 9.16
C ASP A 120 9.52 -10.50 10.60
N ILE A 121 8.53 -10.86 11.43
CA ILE A 121 8.78 -11.38 12.78
C ILE A 121 9.58 -12.69 12.73
N SER A 122 9.27 -13.60 11.82
CA SER A 122 10.01 -14.86 11.69
C SER A 122 11.47 -14.62 11.32
N ARG A 123 11.74 -13.72 10.39
CA ARG A 123 13.10 -13.33 9.99
C ARG A 123 13.88 -12.72 11.17
N PHE A 124 13.21 -11.86 11.93
CA PHE A 124 13.82 -11.26 13.10
C PHE A 124 14.18 -12.32 14.15
N LEU A 125 13.27 -13.22 14.49
CA LEU A 125 13.52 -14.30 15.46
C LEU A 125 14.65 -15.22 15.01
N LEU A 126 14.71 -15.57 13.73
CA LEU A 126 15.80 -16.38 13.17
C LEU A 126 17.15 -15.67 13.27
N SER A 127 17.19 -14.36 13.06
CA SER A 127 18.41 -13.55 13.17
C SER A 127 18.98 -13.52 14.59
N GLN A 128 18.14 -13.73 15.61
CA GLN A 128 18.54 -13.79 17.02
C GLN A 128 19.17 -15.13 17.44
N GLY A 129 19.35 -16.06 16.50
CA GLY A 129 19.96 -17.36 16.79
C GLY A 129 19.13 -18.27 17.69
N THR A 130 17.86 -18.01 17.80
CA THR A 130 16.92 -18.84 18.57
C THR A 130 16.79 -20.21 17.87
N GLY A 131 17.05 -21.29 18.58
CA GLY A 131 17.02 -22.66 18.04
C GLY A 131 15.60 -23.18 17.73
N PHE A 132 14.77 -22.35 17.09
CA PHE A 132 13.42 -22.72 16.67
C PHE A 132 13.42 -23.82 15.61
N ASN A 133 12.45 -24.72 15.69
CA ASN A 133 12.13 -25.59 14.57
C ASN A 133 11.51 -24.73 13.46
N ILE A 134 12.33 -24.34 12.49
CA ILE A 134 12.00 -23.40 11.43
C ILE A 134 10.71 -23.80 10.70
N GLN A 135 10.58 -25.07 10.32
CA GLN A 135 9.44 -25.54 9.53
C GLN A 135 8.12 -25.39 10.30
N ALA A 136 8.07 -25.91 11.52
CA ALA A 136 6.86 -25.83 12.36
C ALA A 136 6.52 -24.36 12.70
N THR A 137 7.53 -23.50 12.87
CA THR A 137 7.33 -22.09 13.17
C THR A 137 6.76 -21.34 11.94
N LEU A 138 7.26 -21.61 10.74
CA LEU A 138 6.73 -20.99 9.51
C LEU A 138 5.27 -21.37 9.28
N GLU A 139 4.91 -22.65 9.39
CA GLU A 139 3.52 -23.09 9.24
C GLU A 139 2.55 -22.43 10.26
N MET A 140 3.04 -22.21 11.47
CA MET A 140 2.27 -21.50 12.49
C MET A 140 2.12 -20.01 12.10
N PHE A 141 3.17 -19.37 11.66
CA PHE A 141 3.18 -17.95 11.31
C PHE A 141 2.32 -17.65 10.07
N GLU A 142 2.30 -18.54 9.08
CA GLU A 142 1.39 -18.42 7.95
C GLU A 142 -0.08 -18.40 8.41
N LYS A 143 -0.45 -19.28 9.36
CA LYS A 143 -1.80 -19.28 9.93
C LYS A 143 -2.08 -18.02 10.75
N MET A 144 -1.11 -17.52 11.50
CA MET A 144 -1.24 -16.28 12.26
C MET A 144 -1.40 -15.07 11.34
N GLN A 145 -0.72 -15.04 10.18
CA GLN A 145 -0.90 -13.99 9.20
C GLN A 145 -2.35 -13.90 8.74
N LEU A 146 -3.00 -15.03 8.45
CA LEU A 146 -4.42 -15.03 8.07
C LEU A 146 -5.31 -14.40 9.15
N VAL A 147 -5.05 -14.69 10.42
CA VAL A 147 -5.81 -14.10 11.54
C VAL A 147 -5.57 -12.59 11.63
N ILE A 148 -4.35 -12.13 11.40
CA ILE A 148 -4.00 -10.70 11.37
C ILE A 148 -4.73 -10.00 10.24
N ASP A 149 -4.73 -10.59 9.04
CA ASP A 149 -5.40 -10.06 7.85
C ASP A 149 -6.93 -9.98 8.05
N GLU A 150 -7.54 -11.04 8.55
CA GLU A 150 -8.98 -11.09 8.87
C GLU A 150 -9.37 -10.09 9.97
N SER A 151 -8.45 -9.80 10.90
CA SER A 151 -8.65 -8.83 11.98
C SER A 151 -8.39 -7.39 11.54
N LYS A 152 -8.03 -7.15 10.27
CA LYS A 152 -7.67 -5.84 9.70
C LYS A 152 -6.50 -5.17 10.43
N PHE A 153 -5.57 -5.97 10.91
CA PHE A 153 -4.38 -5.50 11.62
C PHE A 153 -3.08 -5.79 10.86
N SER A 154 -3.23 -5.99 9.55
CA SER A 154 -2.12 -6.21 8.62
C SER A 154 -1.34 -4.94 8.35
N SER A 155 -0.12 -5.12 7.90
CA SER A 155 0.78 -4.02 7.58
C SER A 155 0.54 -3.37 6.21
N GLU A 156 -0.40 -3.88 5.42
CA GLU A 156 -0.74 -3.34 4.09
C GLU A 156 -2.23 -3.48 3.79
N ILE A 157 -2.74 -2.59 2.93
CA ILE A 157 -4.12 -2.65 2.42
C ILE A 157 -4.16 -2.31 0.93
N HIS A 158 -5.01 -3.04 0.22
CA HIS A 158 -5.49 -2.62 -1.10
C HIS A 158 -6.91 -2.09 -0.99
N LEU A 159 -7.18 -1.00 -1.68
CA LEU A 159 -8.48 -0.32 -1.72
C LEU A 159 -8.89 -0.09 -3.16
N ILE A 160 -10.20 -0.20 -3.42
CA ILE A 160 -10.82 0.33 -4.62
C ILE A 160 -11.75 1.45 -4.18
N TRP A 161 -11.48 2.66 -4.67
CA TRP A 161 -12.31 3.84 -4.45
C TRP A 161 -12.93 4.33 -5.76
N GLU A 162 -14.13 4.90 -5.66
CA GLU A 162 -14.81 5.57 -6.77
C GLU A 162 -15.32 6.97 -6.39
N CYS A 163 -15.54 7.81 -7.43
CA CYS A 163 -16.15 9.14 -7.28
C CYS A 163 -17.65 9.06 -7.09
#